data_30501d55bcc119250062586c0bbd616c
#
_entry.id   30501d55bcc119250062586c0bbd616c
#
_cell.length_a   1.000
_cell.length_b   1.000
_cell.length_c   1.000
_cell.angle_alpha   90.00
_cell.angle_beta   90.00
_cell.angle_gamma   90.00
#
_symmetry.space_group_name_H-M   'P 1'
#
loop_
_entity.id
_entity.type
_entity.pdbx_description
1 polymer ?
#
loop_
_entity_poly.entity_id
_entity_poly.type
_entity_poly.pdbx_seq_one_letter_code
_entity_poly.pdbx_strand_id
1 'polypeptide(L)'
;MTSAPPPAAAQDSIYIPLFTYRTGPFSGSGIYIAEGMRDYLEMLNQRDGGIGGVKLQLEECETGYDTKKGLECYEAVKDKKPVVINPWSTGITLPLIPRAAVDKIPVLSMAYGLSAAAVGDTFPWIFNPPATYWDGGSMILSYIAGKEGGGPEKLKGRTIGYIYLDAGFGKEPIPLFEQLSKDYGFTLKLYPVAGTEMQNQSSQWLNVRRDKPDYMIMYGWGALQPTAVKEAVKINYPMDKFISIWWPSEDDAAAGGDGSKGFKVLNWHAVGADFPAIADIKKHVTDKNLTQTDKNHIGKVLYNRGIYNSILIAEGIRNAQKLSGKKVVTGEDVRRGLETLNIDAARYKEMGLEGFAGPVKLTCQDHNGHFATYMQEWDGTKWVRLPGELKAMTDKVNPLLEAAAKDYTDKAGNWPKRTEACDKAS
;
A
#
# COMPACT_ATOMS: atom_id res chain seq x y z
N MET A 1 -58.99 -11.55 0.77
CA MET A 1 -57.88 -10.91 1.53
C MET A 1 -56.62 -11.67 1.13
N THR A 2 -55.86 -11.13 0.17
CA THR A 2 -54.56 -11.68 -0.22
C THR A 2 -53.53 -11.09 0.70
N SER A 3 -52.93 -11.91 1.58
CA SER A 3 -51.79 -11.52 2.39
C SER A 3 -50.60 -11.18 1.50
N ALA A 4 -50.06 -9.98 1.65
CA ALA A 4 -48.80 -9.63 1.01
C ALA A 4 -47.71 -10.63 1.46
N PRO A 5 -46.78 -11.03 0.57
CA PRO A 5 -45.68 -11.89 0.96
C PRO A 5 -44.83 -11.12 2.01
N PRO A 6 -44.26 -11.84 3.01
CA PRO A 6 -43.39 -11.22 3.98
C PRO A 6 -42.20 -10.56 3.23
N PRO A 7 -41.67 -9.40 3.73
CA PRO A 7 -40.52 -8.79 3.12
C PRO A 7 -39.39 -9.82 3.13
N ALA A 8 -38.73 -9.99 1.97
CA ALA A 8 -37.58 -10.84 1.86
C ALA A 8 -36.57 -10.43 2.97
N ALA A 9 -36.18 -11.39 3.82
CA ALA A 9 -35.17 -11.16 4.82
C ALA A 9 -33.96 -10.49 4.12
N ALA A 10 -33.48 -9.39 4.65
CA ALA A 10 -32.28 -8.76 4.14
C ALA A 10 -31.19 -9.84 4.09
N GLN A 11 -30.69 -10.14 2.90
CA GLN A 11 -29.70 -11.18 2.72
C GLN A 11 -28.46 -10.67 3.48
N ASP A 12 -28.08 -11.36 4.55
CA ASP A 12 -26.89 -11.03 5.33
C ASP A 12 -25.69 -10.93 4.38
N SER A 13 -25.05 -9.79 4.31
CA SER A 13 -23.91 -9.50 3.46
C SER A 13 -22.76 -8.94 4.27
N ILE A 14 -21.54 -9.07 3.76
CA ILE A 14 -20.34 -8.45 4.34
C ILE A 14 -20.14 -7.12 3.64
N TYR A 15 -20.23 -6.02 4.37
CA TYR A 15 -20.11 -4.67 3.82
C TYR A 15 -18.66 -4.19 3.80
N ILE A 16 -18.17 -3.85 2.60
CA ILE A 16 -16.81 -3.33 2.36
C ILE A 16 -16.93 -2.04 1.54
N PRO A 17 -16.79 -0.86 2.16
CA PRO A 17 -16.68 0.39 1.43
C PRO A 17 -15.33 0.49 0.73
N LEU A 18 -15.33 0.92 -0.52
CA LEU A 18 -14.15 1.11 -1.34
C LEU A 18 -13.89 2.61 -1.45
N PHE A 19 -12.87 3.11 -0.74
CA PHE A 19 -12.44 4.49 -0.88
C PHE A 19 -11.63 4.62 -2.16
N THR A 20 -12.07 5.48 -3.05
CA THR A 20 -11.46 5.65 -4.36
C THR A 20 -11.05 7.10 -4.61
N TYR A 21 -10.21 7.33 -5.60
CA TYR A 21 -9.90 8.65 -6.15
C TYR A 21 -9.71 8.50 -7.67
N ARG A 22 -10.86 8.44 -8.35
CA ARG A 22 -10.93 8.36 -9.81
C ARG A 22 -10.88 9.73 -10.48
N THR A 23 -10.87 10.80 -9.68
CA THR A 23 -10.84 12.20 -10.10
C THR A 23 -9.69 12.96 -9.46
N GLY A 24 -9.33 14.12 -10.02
CA GLY A 24 -8.28 14.98 -9.48
C GLY A 24 -6.85 14.57 -9.88
N PRO A 25 -5.83 15.23 -9.30
CA PRO A 25 -4.42 15.09 -9.73
C PRO A 25 -3.80 13.73 -9.42
N PHE A 26 -4.48 12.88 -8.66
CA PHE A 26 -4.02 11.54 -8.29
C PHE A 26 -4.76 10.43 -9.04
N SER A 27 -5.74 10.77 -9.89
CA SER A 27 -6.58 9.80 -10.59
C SER A 27 -5.79 8.85 -11.50
N GLY A 28 -4.70 9.34 -12.12
CA GLY A 28 -3.83 8.53 -12.97
C GLY A 28 -3.26 7.28 -12.27
N SER A 29 -3.16 7.30 -10.94
CA SER A 29 -2.78 6.12 -10.14
C SER A 29 -4.00 5.45 -9.50
N GLY A 30 -4.96 6.26 -9.05
CA GLY A 30 -6.14 5.78 -8.29
C GLY A 30 -7.09 4.91 -9.08
N ILE A 31 -7.27 5.18 -10.38
CA ILE A 31 -8.17 4.43 -11.25
C ILE A 31 -7.73 2.97 -11.34
N TYR A 32 -6.46 2.68 -11.60
CA TYR A 32 -5.93 1.31 -11.71
C TYR A 32 -6.18 0.48 -10.44
N ILE A 33 -5.86 1.10 -9.29
CA ILE A 33 -6.01 0.44 -7.99
C ILE A 33 -7.49 0.15 -7.70
N ALA A 34 -8.37 1.13 -7.94
CA ALA A 34 -9.80 0.98 -7.71
C ALA A 34 -10.41 -0.11 -8.60
N GLU A 35 -9.99 -0.19 -9.87
CA GLU A 35 -10.42 -1.24 -10.80
C GLU A 35 -9.97 -2.61 -10.32
N GLY A 36 -8.67 -2.82 -10.05
CA GLY A 36 -8.16 -4.11 -9.59
C GLY A 36 -8.80 -4.57 -8.29
N MET A 37 -9.01 -3.64 -7.35
CA MET A 37 -9.66 -3.93 -6.08
C MET A 37 -11.13 -4.35 -6.28
N ARG A 38 -11.89 -3.58 -7.05
CA ARG A 38 -13.29 -3.87 -7.33
C ARG A 38 -13.47 -5.17 -8.08
N ASP A 39 -12.68 -5.37 -9.12
CA ASP A 39 -12.78 -6.54 -9.99
C ASP A 39 -12.49 -7.84 -9.23
N TYR A 40 -11.48 -7.86 -8.37
CA TYR A 40 -11.16 -9.05 -7.58
C TYR A 40 -12.28 -9.39 -6.57
N LEU A 41 -12.77 -8.41 -5.84
CA LEU A 41 -13.86 -8.63 -4.89
C LEU A 41 -15.17 -9.01 -5.59
N GLU A 42 -15.48 -8.41 -6.74
CA GLU A 42 -16.64 -8.76 -7.55
C GLU A 42 -16.48 -10.17 -8.15
N MET A 43 -15.28 -10.57 -8.56
CA MET A 43 -15.01 -11.92 -9.01
C MET A 43 -15.35 -12.95 -7.92
N LEU A 44 -14.98 -12.68 -6.65
CA LEU A 44 -15.38 -13.56 -5.54
C LEU A 44 -16.92 -13.65 -5.41
N ASN A 45 -17.64 -12.53 -5.61
CA ASN A 45 -19.10 -12.54 -5.62
C ASN A 45 -19.67 -13.40 -6.74
N GLN A 46 -19.14 -13.26 -7.94
CA GLN A 46 -19.69 -13.90 -9.14
C GLN A 46 -19.29 -15.38 -9.27
N ARG A 47 -18.03 -15.69 -8.93
CA ARG A 47 -17.51 -17.05 -9.05
C ARG A 47 -17.83 -17.91 -7.83
N ASP A 48 -17.64 -17.36 -6.62
CA ASP A 48 -17.66 -18.13 -5.37
C ASP A 48 -18.93 -17.90 -4.53
N GLY A 49 -19.80 -17.00 -4.94
CA GLY A 49 -20.97 -16.59 -4.14
C GLY A 49 -20.60 -15.68 -2.96
N GLY A 50 -19.44 -15.04 -3.01
CA GLY A 50 -18.84 -14.21 -1.96
C GLY A 50 -17.75 -14.93 -1.16
N ILE A 51 -17.60 -14.60 0.11
CA ILE A 51 -16.63 -15.23 1.01
C ILE A 51 -17.37 -16.12 2.00
N GLY A 52 -17.02 -17.41 2.05
CA GLY A 52 -17.73 -18.39 2.89
C GLY A 52 -19.22 -18.53 2.57
N GLY A 53 -19.62 -18.26 1.31
CA GLY A 53 -20.99 -18.27 0.85
C GLY A 53 -21.80 -17.01 1.23
N VAL A 54 -21.13 -15.95 1.67
CA VAL A 54 -21.75 -14.66 2.01
C VAL A 54 -21.33 -13.61 0.99
N LYS A 55 -22.29 -12.97 0.35
CA LYS A 55 -22.07 -11.92 -0.65
C LYS A 55 -21.35 -10.70 -0.02
N LEU A 56 -20.47 -10.11 -0.79
CA LEU A 56 -19.84 -8.84 -0.47
C LEU A 56 -20.70 -7.70 -1.00
N GLN A 57 -21.04 -6.77 -0.13
CA GLN A 57 -21.68 -5.52 -0.52
C GLN A 57 -20.58 -4.47 -0.70
N LEU A 58 -20.32 -4.08 -1.95
CA LEU A 58 -19.27 -3.16 -2.34
C LEU A 58 -19.86 -1.79 -2.68
N GLU A 59 -19.45 -0.75 -1.99
CA GLU A 59 -19.89 0.62 -2.20
C GLU A 59 -18.68 1.53 -2.35
N GLU A 60 -18.53 2.22 -3.50
CA GLU A 60 -17.44 3.17 -3.71
C GLU A 60 -17.78 4.53 -3.10
N CYS A 61 -16.81 5.14 -2.42
CA CYS A 61 -16.85 6.52 -1.99
C CYS A 61 -15.65 7.28 -2.56
N GLU A 62 -15.94 8.28 -3.40
CA GLU A 62 -14.93 9.06 -4.10
C GLU A 62 -14.33 10.13 -3.21
N THR A 63 -13.05 9.99 -2.88
CA THR A 63 -12.33 10.89 -1.98
C THR A 63 -11.55 11.98 -2.71
N GLY A 64 -11.25 11.81 -4.00
CA GLY A 64 -10.34 12.68 -4.75
C GLY A 64 -8.93 12.78 -4.13
N TYR A 65 -8.56 11.82 -3.26
CA TYR A 65 -7.34 11.85 -2.44
C TYR A 65 -7.31 13.01 -1.42
N ASP A 66 -8.45 13.61 -1.16
CA ASP A 66 -8.59 14.72 -0.21
C ASP A 66 -8.94 14.21 1.20
N THR A 67 -8.21 14.66 2.21
CA THR A 67 -8.38 14.20 3.59
C THR A 67 -9.77 14.50 4.13
N LYS A 68 -10.34 15.69 3.85
CA LYS A 68 -11.65 16.08 4.34
C LYS A 68 -12.74 15.20 3.73
N LYS A 69 -12.71 15.01 2.40
CA LYS A 69 -13.64 14.11 1.71
C LYS A 69 -13.49 12.65 2.18
N GLY A 70 -12.26 12.20 2.44
CA GLY A 70 -12.02 10.88 3.01
C GLY A 70 -12.67 10.70 4.38
N LEU A 71 -12.62 11.72 5.23
CA LEU A 71 -13.33 11.72 6.52
C LEU A 71 -14.86 11.79 6.33
N GLU A 72 -15.35 12.55 5.38
CA GLU A 72 -16.78 12.57 5.02
C GLU A 72 -17.24 11.18 4.55
N CYS A 73 -16.45 10.49 3.70
CA CYS A 73 -16.70 9.10 3.32
C CYS A 73 -16.74 8.17 4.54
N TYR A 74 -15.79 8.30 5.47
CA TYR A 74 -15.75 7.48 6.68
C TYR A 74 -17.02 7.68 7.53
N GLU A 75 -17.39 8.93 7.81
CA GLU A 75 -18.60 9.22 8.59
C GLU A 75 -19.88 8.70 7.91
N ALA A 76 -19.94 8.72 6.58
CA ALA A 76 -21.10 8.21 5.83
C ALA A 76 -21.25 6.70 5.88
N VAL A 77 -20.14 5.95 6.10
CA VAL A 77 -20.16 4.47 6.03
C VAL A 77 -20.02 3.78 7.39
N LYS A 78 -19.46 4.43 8.41
CA LYS A 78 -19.14 3.77 9.69
C LYS A 78 -20.34 3.11 10.38
N ASP A 79 -21.51 3.73 10.30
CA ASP A 79 -22.74 3.21 10.92
C ASP A 79 -23.37 2.05 10.13
N LYS A 80 -22.93 1.84 8.88
CA LYS A 80 -23.28 0.66 8.07
C LYS A 80 -22.50 -0.59 8.48
N LYS A 81 -21.66 -0.49 9.52
CA LYS A 81 -20.85 -1.57 10.10
C LYS A 81 -19.90 -2.21 9.07
N PRO A 82 -19.02 -1.43 8.44
CA PRO A 82 -18.01 -1.98 7.55
C PRO A 82 -17.07 -2.92 8.32
N VAL A 83 -16.64 -3.97 7.66
CA VAL A 83 -15.72 -4.94 8.27
C VAL A 83 -14.27 -4.49 8.22
N VAL A 84 -13.94 -3.57 7.32
CA VAL A 84 -12.61 -2.97 7.16
C VAL A 84 -12.75 -1.65 6.39
N ILE A 85 -11.87 -0.71 6.68
CA ILE A 85 -11.67 0.51 5.89
C ILE A 85 -10.29 0.45 5.25
N ASN A 86 -10.21 0.74 3.96
CA ASN A 86 -8.96 0.89 3.23
C ASN A 86 -8.94 2.26 2.55
N PRO A 87 -8.26 3.27 3.15
CA PRO A 87 -8.36 4.66 2.68
C PRO A 87 -7.52 4.98 1.44
N TRP A 88 -6.53 4.17 1.09
CA TRP A 88 -5.60 4.40 -0.03
C TRP A 88 -4.88 5.76 0.01
N SER A 89 -4.77 6.36 1.20
CA SER A 89 -4.12 7.64 1.41
C SER A 89 -3.57 7.75 2.82
N THR A 90 -2.30 8.08 2.96
CA THR A 90 -1.68 8.39 4.27
C THR A 90 -2.41 9.57 4.94
N GLY A 91 -2.73 10.61 4.16
CA GLY A 91 -3.44 11.78 4.69
C GLY A 91 -4.83 11.47 5.26
N ILE A 92 -5.54 10.49 4.68
CA ILE A 92 -6.83 10.02 5.20
C ILE A 92 -6.61 9.04 6.36
N THR A 93 -5.59 8.18 6.31
CA THR A 93 -5.30 7.21 7.37
C THR A 93 -5.00 7.88 8.72
N LEU A 94 -4.14 8.90 8.71
CA LEU A 94 -3.68 9.54 9.96
C LEU A 94 -4.82 9.96 10.89
N PRO A 95 -5.85 10.70 10.46
CA PRO A 95 -6.98 11.05 11.32
C PRO A 95 -7.93 9.88 11.63
N LEU A 96 -7.85 8.76 10.93
CA LEU A 96 -8.62 7.55 11.22
C LEU A 96 -7.99 6.70 12.32
N ILE A 97 -6.69 6.80 12.56
CA ILE A 97 -5.98 6.02 13.59
C ILE A 97 -6.68 6.09 14.96
N PRO A 98 -6.99 7.27 15.54
CA PRO A 98 -7.66 7.33 16.83
C PRO A 98 -9.15 6.90 16.77
N ARG A 99 -9.78 6.93 15.60
CA ARG A 99 -11.20 6.57 15.43
C ARG A 99 -11.40 5.06 15.31
N ALA A 100 -10.44 4.36 14.68
CA ALA A 100 -10.52 2.93 14.40
C ALA A 100 -10.79 2.08 15.65
N ALA A 101 -10.13 2.40 16.77
CA ALA A 101 -10.32 1.72 18.05
C ALA A 101 -11.68 2.02 18.69
N VAL A 102 -12.17 3.26 18.55
CA VAL A 102 -13.46 3.69 19.12
C VAL A 102 -14.62 3.06 18.37
N ASP A 103 -14.55 3.09 17.03
CA ASP A 103 -15.61 2.59 16.15
C ASP A 103 -15.50 1.06 15.92
N LYS A 104 -14.40 0.42 16.39
CA LYS A 104 -14.10 -1.01 16.20
C LYS A 104 -14.09 -1.45 14.74
N ILE A 105 -13.48 -0.61 13.90
CA ILE A 105 -13.34 -0.85 12.47
C ILE A 105 -11.86 -0.88 12.14
N PRO A 106 -11.28 -2.03 11.72
CA PRO A 106 -9.88 -2.10 11.34
C PRO A 106 -9.60 -1.25 10.09
N VAL A 107 -8.47 -0.56 10.09
CA VAL A 107 -7.97 0.21 8.95
C VAL A 107 -6.80 -0.55 8.34
N LEU A 108 -6.98 -0.99 7.10
CA LEU A 108 -5.92 -1.64 6.32
C LEU A 108 -5.22 -0.59 5.45
N SER A 109 -4.01 -0.24 5.85
CA SER A 109 -3.13 0.70 5.14
C SER A 109 -2.02 -0.08 4.44
N MET A 110 -2.36 -0.82 3.38
CA MET A 110 -1.47 -1.72 2.67
C MET A 110 -0.22 -0.98 2.14
N ALA A 111 0.90 -1.11 2.87
CA ALA A 111 2.20 -0.50 2.59
C ALA A 111 2.18 1.05 2.55
N TYR A 112 1.28 1.69 3.29
CA TYR A 112 1.22 3.15 3.45
C TYR A 112 0.70 3.53 4.84
N GLY A 113 0.49 4.83 5.10
CA GLY A 113 0.00 5.31 6.39
C GLY A 113 1.14 5.65 7.34
N LEU A 114 0.93 5.42 8.63
CA LEU A 114 1.92 5.65 9.67
C LEU A 114 2.72 4.37 9.93
N SER A 115 4.03 4.37 9.67
CA SER A 115 4.86 3.16 9.88
C SER A 115 4.84 2.68 11.34
N ALA A 116 4.84 3.60 12.31
CA ALA A 116 4.74 3.26 13.73
C ALA A 116 3.44 2.49 14.08
N ALA A 117 2.39 2.63 13.28
CA ALA A 117 1.12 1.93 13.50
C ALA A 117 1.19 0.41 13.21
N ALA A 118 2.32 -0.06 12.69
CA ALA A 118 2.62 -1.49 12.58
C ALA A 118 2.86 -2.18 13.94
N VAL A 119 3.12 -1.41 15.01
CA VAL A 119 3.26 -1.93 16.38
C VAL A 119 1.87 -2.31 16.91
N GLY A 120 1.48 -3.57 16.72
CA GLY A 120 0.12 -4.05 16.97
C GLY A 120 -0.34 -3.97 18.42
N ASP A 121 0.58 -4.08 19.39
CA ASP A 121 0.26 -3.88 20.81
C ASP A 121 -0.22 -2.45 21.11
N THR A 122 0.32 -1.47 20.38
CA THR A 122 -0.02 -0.05 20.52
C THR A 122 -1.20 0.35 19.61
N PHE A 123 -1.25 -0.20 18.39
CA PHE A 123 -2.25 0.14 17.38
C PHE A 123 -3.06 -1.08 16.91
N PRO A 124 -3.88 -1.67 17.79
CA PRO A 124 -4.54 -2.95 17.50
C PRO A 124 -5.52 -2.91 16.31
N TRP A 125 -5.86 -1.73 15.80
CA TRP A 125 -6.84 -1.55 14.73
C TRP A 125 -6.24 -1.06 13.40
N ILE A 126 -4.91 -0.92 13.32
CA ILE A 126 -4.22 -0.42 12.12
C ILE A 126 -3.27 -1.50 11.59
N PHE A 127 -3.32 -1.78 10.29
CA PHE A 127 -2.55 -2.84 9.62
C PHE A 127 -1.81 -2.28 8.41
N ASN A 128 -0.51 -2.58 8.27
CA ASN A 128 0.37 -2.04 7.23
C ASN A 128 1.09 -3.12 6.39
N PRO A 129 0.49 -4.31 6.12
CA PRO A 129 1.18 -5.30 5.31
C PRO A 129 1.40 -4.82 3.87
N PRO A 130 2.41 -5.33 3.16
CA PRO A 130 3.41 -6.30 3.61
C PRO A 130 4.67 -5.66 4.22
N ALA A 131 4.76 -4.34 4.22
CA ALA A 131 5.90 -3.57 4.72
C ALA A 131 5.50 -2.10 4.96
N THR A 132 6.16 -1.43 5.89
CA THR A 132 5.99 0.00 6.12
C THR A 132 6.86 0.83 5.19
N TYR A 133 6.65 2.15 5.14
CA TYR A 133 7.55 3.06 4.42
C TYR A 133 8.97 3.06 5.00
N TRP A 134 9.11 2.80 6.29
CA TRP A 134 10.44 2.70 6.91
C TRP A 134 11.15 1.42 6.51
N ASP A 135 10.43 0.30 6.41
CA ASP A 135 10.99 -0.92 5.82
C ASP A 135 11.48 -0.66 4.40
N GLY A 136 10.60 -0.08 3.55
CA GLY A 136 10.92 0.22 2.16
C GLY A 136 12.11 1.17 2.02
N GLY A 137 12.19 2.22 2.84
CA GLY A 137 13.32 3.14 2.87
C GLY A 137 14.63 2.45 3.21
N SER A 138 14.61 1.58 4.23
CA SER A 138 15.78 0.78 4.62
C SER A 138 16.21 -0.21 3.54
N MET A 139 15.25 -0.84 2.84
CA MET A 139 15.50 -1.75 1.72
C MET A 139 16.16 -1.03 0.53
N ILE A 140 15.70 0.18 0.20
CA ILE A 140 16.33 1.00 -0.85
C ILE A 140 17.77 1.36 -0.47
N LEU A 141 18.03 1.75 0.78
CA LEU A 141 19.39 2.04 1.24
C LEU A 141 20.27 0.78 1.21
N SER A 142 19.75 -0.39 1.57
CA SER A 142 20.46 -1.68 1.44
C SER A 142 20.79 -1.99 -0.02
N TYR A 143 19.85 -1.72 -0.93
CA TYR A 143 20.09 -1.91 -2.37
C TYR A 143 21.21 -0.98 -2.88
N ILE A 144 21.19 0.30 -2.50
CA ILE A 144 22.24 1.27 -2.88
C ILE A 144 23.60 0.81 -2.34
N ALA A 145 23.68 0.41 -1.07
CA ALA A 145 24.89 -0.09 -0.46
C ALA A 145 25.44 -1.34 -1.18
N GLY A 146 24.55 -2.26 -1.58
CA GLY A 146 24.92 -3.42 -2.39
C GLY A 146 25.50 -3.04 -3.76
N LYS A 147 24.99 -1.99 -4.42
CA LYS A 147 25.57 -1.44 -5.66
C LYS A 147 26.96 -0.83 -5.46
N GLU A 148 27.24 -0.29 -4.28
CA GLU A 148 28.55 0.21 -3.88
C GLU A 148 29.50 -0.90 -3.39
N GLY A 149 29.08 -2.16 -3.46
CA GLY A 149 29.91 -3.33 -3.22
C GLY A 149 29.97 -3.80 -1.77
N GLY A 150 28.94 -3.56 -0.97
CA GLY A 150 28.92 -4.05 0.41
C GLY A 150 27.64 -3.78 1.17
N GLY A 151 27.74 -3.70 2.48
CA GLY A 151 26.65 -3.35 3.39
C GLY A 151 26.47 -1.83 3.58
N PRO A 152 25.59 -1.43 4.51
CA PRO A 152 25.24 -0.01 4.73
C PRO A 152 26.44 0.90 5.02
N GLU A 153 27.56 0.37 5.49
CA GLU A 153 28.82 1.12 5.68
C GLU A 153 29.38 1.74 4.37
N LYS A 154 29.00 1.21 3.21
CA LYS A 154 29.35 1.73 1.88
C LYS A 154 28.65 3.04 1.54
N LEU A 155 27.64 3.40 2.29
CA LEU A 155 26.94 4.68 2.14
C LEU A 155 27.76 5.86 2.66
N LYS A 156 28.79 5.62 3.46
CA LYS A 156 29.63 6.66 4.05
C LYS A 156 30.22 7.59 2.97
N GLY A 157 29.97 8.88 3.15
CA GLY A 157 30.46 9.93 2.23
C GLY A 157 29.63 10.07 0.94
N ARG A 158 28.61 9.22 0.71
CA ARG A 158 27.67 9.39 -0.40
C ARG A 158 26.69 10.51 -0.13
N THR A 159 26.17 11.13 -1.18
CA THR A 159 25.05 12.05 -1.12
C THR A 159 23.81 11.39 -1.68
N ILE A 160 22.77 11.27 -0.87
CA ILE A 160 21.48 10.70 -1.26
C ILE A 160 20.46 11.83 -1.29
N GLY A 161 19.89 12.08 -2.48
CA GLY A 161 18.78 13.00 -2.67
C GLY A 161 17.46 12.31 -2.41
N TYR A 162 16.54 12.98 -1.75
CA TYR A 162 15.20 12.51 -1.49
C TYR A 162 14.19 13.51 -2.03
N ILE A 163 13.52 13.15 -3.15
CA ILE A 163 12.44 13.93 -3.74
C ILE A 163 11.10 13.34 -3.32
N TYR A 164 10.21 14.16 -2.80
CA TYR A 164 8.99 13.67 -2.18
C TYR A 164 7.83 14.66 -2.25
N LEU A 165 6.60 14.12 -2.24
CA LEU A 165 5.39 14.93 -2.07
C LEU A 165 5.40 15.59 -0.67
N ASP A 166 5.34 16.91 -0.62
CA ASP A 166 5.35 17.68 0.63
C ASP A 166 4.00 17.58 1.38
N ALA A 167 3.68 16.36 1.77
CA ALA A 167 2.48 15.96 2.50
C ALA A 167 2.83 14.84 3.48
N GLY A 168 1.86 14.39 4.27
CA GLY A 168 2.06 13.32 5.27
C GLY A 168 2.75 12.08 4.72
N PHE A 169 2.39 11.66 3.50
CA PHE A 169 3.00 10.52 2.81
C PHE A 169 4.52 10.69 2.60
N GLY A 170 4.93 11.78 1.94
CA GLY A 170 6.34 11.96 1.57
C GLY A 170 7.23 12.37 2.75
N LYS A 171 6.65 12.94 3.82
CA LYS A 171 7.38 13.29 5.04
C LYS A 171 7.58 12.12 5.98
N GLU A 172 6.75 11.11 5.87
CA GLU A 172 6.67 9.99 6.81
C GLU A 172 8.02 9.29 7.01
N PRO A 173 8.82 8.94 5.98
CA PRO A 173 10.09 8.25 6.16
C PRO A 173 11.28 9.17 6.48
N ILE A 174 11.13 10.49 6.53
CA ILE A 174 12.24 11.42 6.79
C ILE A 174 12.97 11.10 8.10
N PRO A 175 12.28 10.85 9.24
CA PRO A 175 12.98 10.53 10.50
C PRO A 175 13.87 9.29 10.39
N LEU A 176 13.44 8.27 9.64
CA LEU A 176 14.26 7.09 9.36
C LEU A 176 15.52 7.47 8.57
N PHE A 177 15.36 8.21 7.45
CA PHE A 177 16.49 8.60 6.61
C PHE A 177 17.47 9.49 7.35
N GLU A 178 17.02 10.41 8.20
CA GLU A 178 17.85 11.24 9.06
C GLU A 178 18.64 10.42 10.07
N GLN A 179 18.00 9.41 10.69
CA GLN A 179 18.67 8.53 11.63
C GLN A 179 19.71 7.67 10.93
N LEU A 180 19.35 7.03 9.81
CA LEU A 180 20.28 6.19 9.06
C LEU A 180 21.42 7.00 8.42
N SER A 181 21.20 8.27 8.07
CA SER A 181 22.27 9.15 7.59
C SER A 181 23.34 9.40 8.65
N LYS A 182 22.93 9.54 9.91
CA LYS A 182 23.86 9.66 11.06
C LYS A 182 24.60 8.34 11.31
N ASP A 183 23.86 7.23 11.29
CA ASP A 183 24.41 5.89 11.57
C ASP A 183 25.46 5.47 10.54
N TYR A 184 25.20 5.75 9.25
CA TYR A 184 26.03 5.28 8.13
C TYR A 184 26.87 6.36 7.46
N GLY A 185 26.76 7.62 7.89
CA GLY A 185 27.62 8.71 7.45
C GLY A 185 27.40 9.18 6.01
N PHE A 186 26.18 9.03 5.46
CA PHE A 186 25.83 9.65 4.19
C PHE A 186 25.20 11.03 4.39
N THR A 187 25.25 11.87 3.35
CA THR A 187 24.58 13.17 3.34
C THR A 187 23.17 13.01 2.75
N LEU A 188 22.14 13.38 3.50
CA LEU A 188 20.76 13.43 3.03
C LEU A 188 20.43 14.83 2.49
N LYS A 189 19.91 14.93 1.27
CA LYS A 189 19.40 16.15 0.64
C LYS A 189 17.92 16.02 0.37
N LEU A 190 17.12 16.95 0.90
CA LEU A 190 15.65 16.92 0.78
C LEU A 190 15.17 17.86 -0.33
N TYR A 191 14.31 17.37 -1.22
CA TYR A 191 13.70 18.11 -2.31
C TYR A 191 12.18 17.98 -2.23
N PRO A 192 11.50 18.80 -1.38
CA PRO A 192 10.06 18.78 -1.27
C PRO A 192 9.39 19.28 -2.54
N VAL A 193 8.30 18.63 -2.93
CA VAL A 193 7.42 19.04 -4.03
C VAL A 193 6.05 19.32 -3.45
N ALA A 194 5.63 20.56 -3.43
CA ALA A 194 4.30 20.93 -2.97
C ALA A 194 3.23 20.36 -3.91
N GLY A 195 2.02 20.12 -3.40
CA GLY A 195 0.90 19.60 -4.20
C GLY A 195 0.57 20.45 -5.42
N THR A 196 0.81 21.77 -5.35
CA THR A 196 0.65 22.72 -6.47
C THR A 196 1.79 22.68 -7.49
N GLU A 197 2.92 22.06 -7.14
CA GLU A 197 4.13 22.00 -7.98
C GLU A 197 4.33 20.63 -8.63
N MET A 198 3.44 19.67 -8.40
CA MET A 198 3.60 18.30 -8.91
C MET A 198 3.83 18.24 -10.42
N GLN A 199 3.23 19.13 -11.19
CA GLN A 199 3.38 19.21 -12.65
C GLN A 199 4.50 20.16 -13.11
N ASN A 200 5.15 20.88 -12.18
CA ASN A 200 6.26 21.78 -12.45
C ASN A 200 7.33 21.70 -11.36
N GLN A 201 8.28 20.81 -11.55
CA GLN A 201 9.35 20.51 -10.59
C GLN A 201 10.70 21.10 -11.00
N SER A 202 10.70 22.09 -11.89
CA SER A 202 11.96 22.65 -12.45
C SER A 202 12.90 23.17 -11.36
N SER A 203 12.37 23.79 -10.29
CA SER A 203 13.19 24.31 -9.19
C SER A 203 13.88 23.20 -8.40
N GLN A 204 13.16 22.10 -8.12
CA GLN A 204 13.71 20.95 -7.41
C GLN A 204 14.82 20.29 -8.23
N TRP A 205 14.59 20.06 -9.52
CA TRP A 205 15.57 19.42 -10.40
C TRP A 205 16.77 20.31 -10.74
N LEU A 206 16.63 21.64 -10.72
CA LEU A 206 17.78 22.56 -10.78
C LEU A 206 18.66 22.40 -9.51
N ASN A 207 18.06 22.23 -8.34
CA ASN A 207 18.79 21.95 -7.11
C ASN A 207 19.49 20.58 -7.17
N VAL A 208 18.81 19.52 -7.66
CA VAL A 208 19.42 18.20 -7.88
C VAL A 208 20.63 18.31 -8.82
N ARG A 209 20.50 19.05 -9.92
CA ARG A 209 21.61 19.28 -10.88
C ARG A 209 22.79 19.99 -10.25
N ARG A 210 22.55 20.95 -9.35
CA ARG A 210 23.60 21.67 -8.61
C ARG A 210 24.26 20.78 -7.56
N ASP A 211 23.45 20.07 -6.77
CA ASP A 211 23.89 19.30 -5.61
C ASP A 211 24.52 17.95 -6.00
N LYS A 212 24.20 17.44 -7.20
CA LYS A 212 24.74 16.22 -7.82
C LYS A 212 24.71 15.00 -6.88
N PRO A 213 23.56 14.64 -6.30
CA PRO A 213 23.49 13.46 -5.42
C PRO A 213 23.93 12.20 -6.18
N ASP A 214 24.63 11.30 -5.46
CA ASP A 214 25.06 10.01 -6.01
C ASP A 214 23.89 9.12 -6.36
N TYR A 215 22.81 9.18 -5.57
CA TYR A 215 21.55 8.47 -5.78
C TYR A 215 20.36 9.38 -5.46
N MET A 216 19.25 9.17 -6.17
CA MET A 216 17.97 9.80 -5.87
C MET A 216 16.96 8.76 -5.42
N ILE A 217 16.26 9.06 -4.32
CA ILE A 217 15.11 8.30 -3.84
C ILE A 217 13.86 9.14 -4.04
N MET A 218 12.78 8.53 -4.57
CA MET A 218 11.50 9.21 -4.77
C MET A 218 10.39 8.58 -3.93
N TYR A 219 9.68 9.42 -3.18
CA TYR A 219 8.37 9.12 -2.61
C TYR A 219 7.35 10.06 -3.24
N GLY A 220 6.98 9.73 -4.46
CA GLY A 220 6.01 10.45 -5.27
C GLY A 220 4.67 9.73 -5.37
N TRP A 221 3.63 10.49 -5.73
CA TRP A 221 2.30 9.97 -6.02
C TRP A 221 1.58 10.85 -7.03
N GLY A 222 0.75 10.24 -7.89
CA GLY A 222 0.01 10.95 -8.93
C GLY A 222 0.94 11.71 -9.88
N ALA A 223 0.55 12.91 -10.28
CA ALA A 223 1.27 13.71 -11.27
C ALA A 223 2.73 14.04 -10.91
N LEU A 224 3.14 13.88 -9.64
CA LEU A 224 4.53 14.07 -9.24
C LEU A 224 5.46 13.06 -9.93
N GLN A 225 5.08 11.80 -10.02
CA GLN A 225 5.93 10.71 -10.49
C GLN A 225 6.36 10.88 -11.96
N PRO A 226 5.43 10.98 -12.92
CA PRO A 226 5.80 11.15 -14.34
C PRO A 226 6.55 12.45 -14.60
N THR A 227 6.26 13.52 -13.83
CA THR A 227 6.98 14.78 -13.93
C THR A 227 8.42 14.63 -13.43
N ALA A 228 8.63 13.95 -12.30
CA ALA A 228 9.97 13.69 -11.76
C ALA A 228 10.83 12.88 -12.73
N VAL A 229 10.25 11.84 -13.36
CA VAL A 229 10.95 11.03 -14.38
C VAL A 229 11.33 11.89 -15.59
N LYS A 230 10.42 12.73 -16.12
CA LYS A 230 10.70 13.65 -17.23
C LYS A 230 11.81 14.64 -16.90
N GLU A 231 11.77 15.26 -15.73
CA GLU A 231 12.76 16.26 -15.34
C GLU A 231 14.13 15.60 -15.06
N ALA A 232 14.18 14.39 -14.49
CA ALA A 232 15.42 13.63 -14.33
C ALA A 232 16.09 13.38 -15.70
N VAL A 233 15.33 12.91 -16.68
CA VAL A 233 15.80 12.70 -18.06
C VAL A 233 16.29 14.00 -18.68
N LYS A 234 15.54 15.09 -18.52
CA LYS A 234 15.87 16.40 -19.08
C LYS A 234 17.21 16.98 -18.57
N ILE A 235 17.56 16.71 -17.32
CA ILE A 235 18.86 17.12 -16.76
C ILE A 235 19.96 16.06 -16.96
N ASN A 236 19.70 14.98 -17.68
CA ASN A 236 20.57 13.81 -17.88
C ASN A 236 21.01 13.17 -16.55
N TYR A 237 20.11 13.06 -15.58
CA TYR A 237 20.37 12.31 -14.37
C TYR A 237 20.46 10.81 -14.69
N PRO A 238 21.46 10.05 -14.14
CA PRO A 238 21.60 8.62 -14.39
C PRO A 238 20.38 7.85 -13.86
N MET A 239 19.54 7.32 -14.75
CA MET A 239 18.28 6.68 -14.34
C MET A 239 18.48 5.39 -13.58
N ASP A 240 19.63 4.70 -13.73
CA ASP A 240 20.00 3.54 -12.93
C ASP A 240 20.30 3.88 -11.46
N LYS A 241 20.45 5.17 -11.13
CA LYS A 241 20.61 5.73 -9.80
C LYS A 241 19.37 6.46 -9.27
N PHE A 242 18.27 6.44 -10.02
CA PHE A 242 16.97 6.97 -9.61
C PHE A 242 16.05 5.83 -9.19
N ILE A 243 15.70 5.79 -7.90
CA ILE A 243 14.99 4.68 -7.28
C ILE A 243 13.73 5.22 -6.59
N SER A 244 12.59 4.62 -6.84
CA SER A 244 11.35 4.96 -6.14
C SER A 244 10.89 3.88 -5.19
N ILE A 245 10.15 4.31 -4.17
CA ILE A 245 9.27 3.42 -3.43
C ILE A 245 8.18 2.87 -4.39
N TRP A 246 7.51 1.84 -4.07
CA TRP A 246 6.61 0.95 -4.84
C TRP A 246 5.40 1.58 -5.54
N TRP A 247 5.33 2.90 -5.76
CA TRP A 247 4.13 3.53 -6.31
C TRP A 247 4.13 3.82 -7.82
N PRO A 248 5.26 4.02 -8.52
CA PRO A 248 5.23 4.29 -9.96
C PRO A 248 4.59 3.18 -10.79
N SER A 249 3.72 3.62 -11.72
CA SER A 249 3.12 2.79 -12.75
C SER A 249 4.04 2.67 -13.98
N GLU A 250 3.63 1.85 -14.94
CA GLU A 250 4.24 1.77 -16.26
C GLU A 250 4.18 3.12 -16.99
N ASP A 251 3.04 3.83 -16.85
CA ASP A 251 2.83 5.13 -17.50
C ASP A 251 3.72 6.21 -16.88
N ASP A 252 3.97 6.14 -15.57
CA ASP A 252 4.90 7.04 -14.88
C ASP A 252 6.34 6.81 -15.35
N ALA A 253 6.76 5.56 -15.50
CA ALA A 253 8.09 5.21 -15.98
C ALA A 253 8.27 5.59 -17.47
N ALA A 254 7.26 5.35 -18.30
CA ALA A 254 7.28 5.68 -19.73
C ALA A 254 7.29 7.18 -20.01
N ALA A 255 6.97 8.02 -19.03
CA ALA A 255 6.85 9.46 -19.21
C ALA A 255 8.14 10.16 -19.68
N GLY A 256 9.31 9.60 -19.37
CA GLY A 256 10.61 10.10 -19.84
C GLY A 256 11.04 9.56 -21.21
N GLY A 257 10.20 8.77 -21.90
CA GLY A 257 10.56 8.10 -23.15
C GLY A 257 11.75 7.17 -22.98
N ASP A 258 12.57 7.03 -24.03
CA ASP A 258 13.76 6.17 -24.00
C ASP A 258 14.78 6.57 -22.92
N GLY A 259 14.77 7.83 -22.50
CA GLY A 259 15.65 8.34 -21.46
C GLY A 259 15.36 7.82 -20.08
N SER A 260 14.17 7.25 -19.82
CA SER A 260 13.78 6.70 -18.51
C SER A 260 14.25 5.26 -18.27
N LYS A 261 14.83 4.61 -19.28
CA LYS A 261 15.40 3.27 -19.14
C LYS A 261 16.42 3.21 -18.00
N GLY A 262 16.30 2.21 -17.15
CA GLY A 262 17.14 2.06 -15.96
C GLY A 262 16.48 2.57 -14.67
N PHE A 263 15.37 3.35 -14.74
CA PHE A 263 14.61 3.77 -13.57
C PHE A 263 14.17 2.56 -12.73
N LYS A 264 14.33 2.65 -11.42
CA LYS A 264 14.12 1.52 -10.51
C LYS A 264 13.00 1.78 -9.51
N VAL A 265 12.30 0.72 -9.19
CA VAL A 265 11.20 0.75 -8.22
C VAL A 265 11.23 -0.51 -7.36
N LEU A 266 11.06 -0.31 -6.06
CA LEU A 266 10.84 -1.42 -5.13
C LEU A 266 9.45 -2.03 -5.37
N ASN A 267 9.32 -3.37 -5.33
CA ASN A 267 8.03 -4.03 -5.49
C ASN A 267 7.99 -5.37 -4.72
N TRP A 268 6.79 -5.91 -4.48
CA TRP A 268 6.58 -7.19 -3.76
C TRP A 268 5.62 -8.15 -4.46
N HIS A 269 4.92 -7.72 -5.51
CA HIS A 269 4.02 -8.58 -6.28
C HIS A 269 4.33 -8.51 -7.78
N ALA A 270 3.92 -9.54 -8.50
CA ALA A 270 4.15 -9.64 -9.93
C ALA A 270 3.33 -8.60 -10.74
N VAL A 271 3.85 -8.28 -11.90
CA VAL A 271 3.21 -7.51 -12.96
C VAL A 271 2.79 -8.49 -14.06
N GLY A 272 1.76 -8.16 -14.82
CA GLY A 272 1.24 -8.99 -15.91
C GLY A 272 -0.10 -9.63 -15.56
N ALA A 273 -0.72 -10.19 -16.58
CA ALA A 273 -2.07 -10.74 -16.51
C ALA A 273 -2.12 -12.29 -16.58
N ASP A 274 -0.96 -12.95 -16.61
CA ASP A 274 -0.85 -14.39 -16.82
C ASP A 274 -1.06 -15.19 -15.52
N PHE A 275 -2.21 -14.95 -14.87
CA PHE A 275 -2.61 -15.64 -13.66
C PHE A 275 -4.03 -16.21 -13.82
N PRO A 276 -4.30 -17.46 -13.40
CA PRO A 276 -5.66 -18.03 -13.42
C PRO A 276 -6.71 -17.14 -12.77
N ALA A 277 -6.41 -16.51 -11.64
CA ALA A 277 -7.32 -15.59 -10.98
C ALA A 277 -7.66 -14.35 -11.84
N ILE A 278 -6.71 -13.83 -12.61
CA ILE A 278 -6.95 -12.71 -13.54
C ILE A 278 -7.79 -13.18 -14.74
N ALA A 279 -7.59 -14.40 -15.21
CA ALA A 279 -8.45 -15.00 -16.21
C ALA A 279 -9.88 -15.16 -15.68
N ASP A 280 -10.06 -15.54 -14.42
CA ASP A 280 -11.37 -15.58 -13.76
C ASP A 280 -12.01 -14.19 -13.61
N ILE A 281 -11.23 -13.16 -13.30
CA ILE A 281 -11.72 -11.76 -13.31
C ILE A 281 -12.26 -11.41 -14.69
N LYS A 282 -11.51 -11.69 -15.76
CA LYS A 282 -11.97 -11.44 -17.13
C LYS A 282 -13.29 -12.16 -17.41
N LYS A 283 -13.33 -13.47 -17.19
CA LYS A 283 -14.48 -14.34 -17.47
C LYS A 283 -15.73 -13.98 -16.66
N HIS A 284 -15.58 -13.67 -15.38
CA HIS A 284 -16.71 -13.53 -14.47
C HIS A 284 -17.14 -12.07 -14.26
N VAL A 285 -16.28 -11.08 -14.56
CA VAL A 285 -16.52 -9.67 -14.28
C VAL A 285 -16.40 -8.81 -15.53
N THR A 286 -15.19 -8.63 -16.09
CA THR A 286 -14.96 -7.60 -17.10
C THR A 286 -15.51 -7.94 -18.47
N ASP A 287 -15.57 -9.22 -18.87
CA ASP A 287 -16.20 -9.63 -20.14
C ASP A 287 -17.72 -9.61 -20.05
N LYS A 288 -18.28 -9.58 -18.84
CA LYS A 288 -19.70 -9.38 -18.59
C LYS A 288 -20.08 -7.91 -18.34
N ASN A 289 -19.10 -6.99 -18.40
CA ASN A 289 -19.27 -5.56 -18.13
C ASN A 289 -19.94 -5.27 -16.77
N LEU A 290 -19.58 -6.03 -15.72
CA LEU A 290 -20.10 -5.83 -14.37
C LEU A 290 -19.39 -4.68 -13.63
N THR A 291 -18.24 -4.26 -14.15
CA THR A 291 -17.45 -3.13 -13.65
C THR A 291 -17.04 -2.21 -14.82
N GLN A 292 -16.60 -1.00 -14.50
CA GLN A 292 -16.18 0.00 -15.50
C GLN A 292 -14.67 -0.03 -15.72
N THR A 293 -14.09 -1.21 -15.73
CA THR A 293 -12.64 -1.38 -15.88
C THR A 293 -12.19 -1.21 -17.32
N ASP A 294 -11.17 -0.38 -17.54
CA ASP A 294 -10.45 -0.37 -18.82
C ASP A 294 -9.62 -1.66 -18.93
N LYS A 295 -9.94 -2.49 -19.93
CA LYS A 295 -9.26 -3.78 -20.13
C LYS A 295 -7.76 -3.65 -20.39
N ASN A 296 -7.28 -2.48 -20.82
CA ASN A 296 -5.85 -2.20 -21.00
C ASN A 296 -5.11 -2.02 -19.66
N HIS A 297 -5.83 -1.80 -18.57
CA HIS A 297 -5.26 -1.69 -17.23
C HIS A 297 -4.98 -3.05 -16.59
N ILE A 298 -5.65 -4.11 -17.05
CA ILE A 298 -5.57 -5.45 -16.44
C ILE A 298 -4.14 -5.99 -16.54
N GLY A 299 -3.56 -6.29 -15.39
CA GLY A 299 -2.20 -6.80 -15.27
C GLY A 299 -1.11 -5.72 -15.12
N LYS A 300 -1.44 -4.43 -15.23
CA LYS A 300 -0.49 -3.36 -14.88
C LYS A 300 -0.22 -3.35 -13.38
N VAL A 301 0.93 -2.81 -12.98
CA VAL A 301 1.41 -2.90 -11.58
C VAL A 301 0.41 -2.37 -10.57
N LEU A 302 -0.24 -1.23 -10.83
CA LEU A 302 -1.20 -0.65 -9.88
C LEU A 302 -2.56 -1.37 -9.90
N TYR A 303 -2.98 -1.94 -11.02
CA TYR A 303 -4.15 -2.82 -11.06
C TYR A 303 -3.91 -4.07 -10.19
N ASN A 304 -2.77 -4.74 -10.37
CA ASN A 304 -2.36 -5.87 -9.55
C ASN A 304 -2.19 -5.50 -8.07
N ARG A 305 -1.83 -4.22 -7.78
CA ARG A 305 -1.79 -3.67 -6.42
C ARG A 305 -3.18 -3.65 -5.77
N GLY A 306 -4.21 -3.30 -6.53
CA GLY A 306 -5.61 -3.39 -6.10
C GLY A 306 -6.04 -4.83 -5.81
N ILE A 307 -5.65 -5.79 -6.66
CA ILE A 307 -5.87 -7.23 -6.42
C ILE A 307 -5.19 -7.67 -5.13
N TYR A 308 -3.90 -7.34 -4.94
CA TYR A 308 -3.14 -7.71 -3.74
C TYR A 308 -3.81 -7.22 -2.45
N ASN A 309 -4.24 -5.96 -2.43
CA ASN A 309 -4.97 -5.41 -1.30
C ASN A 309 -6.27 -6.18 -1.00
N SER A 310 -7.01 -6.54 -2.05
CA SER A 310 -8.26 -7.29 -1.92
C SER A 310 -8.04 -8.72 -1.43
N ILE A 311 -6.89 -9.32 -1.75
CA ILE A 311 -6.48 -10.61 -1.19
C ILE A 311 -6.32 -10.50 0.32
N LEU A 312 -5.64 -9.48 0.81
CA LEU A 312 -5.45 -9.26 2.26
C LEU A 312 -6.79 -9.12 2.98
N ILE A 313 -7.72 -8.35 2.41
CA ILE A 313 -9.08 -8.17 2.93
C ILE A 313 -9.82 -9.52 2.95
N ALA A 314 -9.82 -10.24 1.83
CA ALA A 314 -10.55 -11.50 1.68
C ALA A 314 -10.01 -12.59 2.63
N GLU A 315 -8.69 -12.70 2.77
CA GLU A 315 -8.08 -13.67 3.69
C GLU A 315 -8.32 -13.28 5.16
N GLY A 316 -8.27 -11.98 5.49
CA GLY A 316 -8.67 -11.48 6.81
C GLY A 316 -10.12 -11.86 7.15
N ILE A 317 -11.05 -11.74 6.21
CA ILE A 317 -12.46 -12.15 6.37
C ILE A 317 -12.57 -13.66 6.53
N ARG A 318 -11.86 -14.47 5.72
CA ARG A 318 -11.89 -15.94 5.83
C ARG A 318 -11.38 -16.41 7.20
N ASN A 319 -10.29 -15.81 7.68
CA ASN A 319 -9.76 -16.08 9.00
C ASN A 319 -10.75 -15.68 10.10
N ALA A 320 -11.39 -14.52 9.96
CA ALA A 320 -12.43 -14.07 10.89
C ALA A 320 -13.61 -15.05 10.98
N GLN A 321 -14.08 -15.55 9.83
CA GLN A 321 -15.14 -16.57 9.76
C GLN A 321 -14.71 -17.88 10.45
N LYS A 322 -13.47 -18.31 10.19
CA LYS A 322 -12.91 -19.53 10.80
C LYS A 322 -12.77 -19.40 12.32
N LEU A 323 -12.23 -18.28 12.81
CA LEU A 323 -12.01 -18.03 14.23
C LEU A 323 -13.30 -17.85 15.01
N SER A 324 -14.26 -17.11 14.47
CA SER A 324 -15.50 -16.78 15.15
C SER A 324 -16.60 -17.84 14.97
N GLY A 325 -16.50 -18.71 13.97
CA GLY A 325 -17.57 -19.63 13.56
C GLY A 325 -18.77 -18.95 12.88
N LYS A 326 -18.70 -17.63 12.67
CA LYS A 326 -19.77 -16.83 12.04
C LYS A 326 -19.59 -16.81 10.52
N LYS A 327 -20.70 -16.80 9.78
CA LYS A 327 -20.66 -16.53 8.33
C LYS A 327 -20.55 -15.02 8.05
N VAL A 328 -21.39 -14.22 8.68
CA VAL A 328 -21.32 -12.76 8.65
C VAL A 328 -20.48 -12.28 9.82
N VAL A 329 -19.35 -11.65 9.51
CA VAL A 329 -18.36 -11.20 10.48
C VAL A 329 -18.46 -9.68 10.72
N THR A 330 -17.97 -9.22 11.87
CA THR A 330 -17.88 -7.80 12.25
C THR A 330 -16.49 -7.26 12.02
N GLY A 331 -16.28 -5.94 12.15
CA GLY A 331 -14.95 -5.34 12.13
C GLY A 331 -14.02 -5.90 13.21
N GLU A 332 -14.54 -6.21 14.40
CA GLU A 332 -13.76 -6.84 15.47
C GLU A 332 -13.33 -8.28 15.12
N ASP A 333 -14.21 -9.06 14.49
CA ASP A 333 -13.85 -10.39 13.99
C ASP A 333 -12.76 -10.28 12.91
N VAL A 334 -12.88 -9.31 11.98
CA VAL A 334 -11.89 -9.10 10.90
C VAL A 334 -10.56 -8.57 11.44
N ARG A 335 -10.55 -7.74 12.48
CA ARG A 335 -9.31 -7.38 13.18
C ARG A 335 -8.53 -8.63 13.61
N ARG A 336 -9.20 -9.55 14.30
CA ARG A 336 -8.59 -10.84 14.72
C ARG A 336 -8.16 -11.69 13.54
N GLY A 337 -8.96 -11.70 12.46
CA GLY A 337 -8.65 -12.40 11.23
C GLY A 337 -7.39 -11.86 10.55
N LEU A 338 -7.17 -10.54 10.59
CA LEU A 338 -5.95 -9.91 10.08
C LEU A 338 -4.74 -10.19 10.97
N GLU A 339 -4.89 -10.19 12.30
CA GLU A 339 -3.81 -10.54 13.23
C GLU A 339 -3.33 -12.00 13.11
N THR A 340 -4.10 -12.86 12.46
CA THR A 340 -3.74 -14.25 12.18
C THR A 340 -3.47 -14.51 10.70
N LEU A 341 -3.27 -13.46 9.92
CA LEU A 341 -3.02 -13.58 8.49
C LEU A 341 -1.74 -14.37 8.23
N ASN A 342 -1.85 -15.40 7.41
CA ASN A 342 -0.72 -16.21 6.96
C ASN A 342 -1.01 -16.70 5.55
N ILE A 343 -0.49 -15.98 4.56
CA ILE A 343 -0.66 -16.30 3.14
C ILE A 343 0.71 -16.78 2.62
N ASP A 344 0.86 -18.05 2.44
CA ASP A 344 2.07 -18.69 1.91
C ASP A 344 1.94 -18.98 0.40
N ALA A 345 2.99 -19.58 -0.19
CA ALA A 345 3.00 -19.94 -1.60
C ALA A 345 1.90 -20.94 -1.97
N ALA A 346 1.57 -21.88 -1.07
CA ALA A 346 0.51 -22.85 -1.29
C ALA A 346 -0.85 -22.13 -1.35
N ARG A 347 -1.09 -21.17 -0.47
CA ARG A 347 -2.33 -20.39 -0.47
C ARG A 347 -2.46 -19.52 -1.72
N TYR A 348 -1.37 -18.88 -2.20
CA TYR A 348 -1.39 -18.16 -3.48
C TYR A 348 -1.74 -19.10 -4.64
N LYS A 349 -1.19 -20.31 -4.66
CA LYS A 349 -1.49 -21.32 -5.70
C LYS A 349 -2.97 -21.72 -5.68
N GLU A 350 -3.55 -21.98 -4.51
CA GLU A 350 -4.99 -22.29 -4.36
C GLU A 350 -5.89 -21.16 -4.89
N MET A 351 -5.46 -19.91 -4.73
CA MET A 351 -6.19 -18.74 -5.26
C MET A 351 -5.99 -18.53 -6.77
N GLY A 352 -5.21 -19.36 -7.46
CA GLY A 352 -4.86 -19.17 -8.87
C GLY A 352 -3.87 -18.02 -9.09
N LEU A 353 -3.01 -17.76 -8.11
CA LEU A 353 -2.03 -16.66 -8.07
C LEU A 353 -0.63 -17.16 -7.72
N GLU A 354 -0.26 -18.37 -8.18
CA GLU A 354 1.07 -18.92 -7.96
C GLU A 354 2.15 -17.97 -8.48
N GLY A 355 3.09 -17.58 -7.60
CA GLY A 355 4.16 -16.62 -7.93
C GLY A 355 3.74 -15.16 -8.02
N PHE A 356 2.47 -14.82 -7.69
CA PHE A 356 1.98 -13.44 -7.72
C PHE A 356 2.66 -12.55 -6.66
N ALA A 357 2.77 -13.02 -5.44
CA ALA A 357 3.48 -12.33 -4.36
C ALA A 357 4.17 -13.34 -3.45
N GLY A 358 5.08 -12.86 -2.64
CA GLY A 358 5.68 -13.68 -1.61
C GLY A 358 4.79 -13.83 -0.38
N PRO A 359 5.19 -14.69 0.58
CA PRO A 359 4.40 -14.95 1.77
C PRO A 359 4.26 -13.70 2.63
N VAL A 360 3.09 -13.51 3.24
CA VAL A 360 2.84 -12.48 4.23
C VAL A 360 2.27 -13.12 5.49
N LYS A 361 2.81 -12.75 6.65
CA LYS A 361 2.33 -13.25 7.92
C LYS A 361 2.24 -12.09 8.90
N LEU A 362 1.06 -11.88 9.46
CA LEU A 362 0.84 -10.92 10.53
C LEU A 362 0.66 -11.64 11.85
N THR A 363 0.92 -10.93 12.93
CA THR A 363 0.64 -11.36 14.28
C THR A 363 -0.03 -10.21 15.03
N CYS A 364 -0.48 -10.49 16.24
CA CYS A 364 -1.04 -9.48 17.12
C CYS A 364 -0.03 -8.37 17.48
N GLN A 365 1.27 -8.67 17.54
CA GLN A 365 2.33 -7.70 17.82
C GLN A 365 2.81 -6.97 16.56
N ASP A 366 2.85 -7.70 15.45
CA ASP A 366 3.40 -7.21 14.18
C ASP A 366 2.31 -7.14 13.11
N HIS A 367 1.86 -5.94 12.80
CA HIS A 367 0.83 -5.65 11.81
C HIS A 367 1.38 -5.32 10.42
N ASN A 368 2.71 -5.48 10.22
CA ASN A 368 3.32 -5.23 8.91
C ASN A 368 3.87 -6.52 8.24
N GLY A 369 4.40 -7.46 9.05
CA GLY A 369 4.94 -8.72 8.56
C GLY A 369 6.34 -8.63 7.95
N HIS A 370 6.94 -7.46 7.82
CA HIS A 370 8.31 -7.20 7.33
C HIS A 370 8.69 -8.02 6.09
N PHE A 371 7.80 -8.08 5.13
CA PHE A 371 7.96 -8.95 3.97
C PHE A 371 9.14 -8.51 3.09
N ALA A 372 9.87 -9.49 2.55
CA ALA A 372 10.92 -9.24 1.57
C ALA A 372 10.34 -8.72 0.25
N THR A 373 10.98 -7.69 -0.29
CA THR A 373 10.65 -7.09 -1.58
C THR A 373 11.73 -7.44 -2.60
N TYR A 374 11.57 -6.95 -3.81
CA TYR A 374 12.60 -6.99 -4.84
C TYR A 374 12.67 -5.67 -5.60
N MET A 375 13.78 -5.42 -6.26
CA MET A 375 13.90 -4.30 -7.18
C MET A 375 13.41 -4.69 -8.56
N GLN A 376 12.66 -3.80 -9.21
CA GLN A 376 12.36 -3.87 -10.63
C GLN A 376 12.95 -2.66 -11.36
N GLU A 377 13.31 -2.86 -12.63
CA GLU A 377 13.90 -1.87 -13.50
C GLU A 377 13.03 -1.66 -14.73
N TRP A 378 12.88 -0.41 -15.15
CA TRP A 378 12.22 -0.07 -16.39
C TRP A 378 13.15 -0.34 -17.57
N ASP A 379 12.79 -1.24 -18.48
CA ASP A 379 13.60 -1.59 -19.66
C ASP A 379 13.35 -0.67 -20.87
N GLY A 380 12.44 0.30 -20.71
CA GLY A 380 11.95 1.19 -21.77
C GLY A 380 10.52 0.86 -22.22
N THR A 381 10.02 -0.34 -21.88
CA THR A 381 8.68 -0.81 -22.30
C THR A 381 7.89 -1.47 -21.17
N LYS A 382 8.56 -2.11 -20.23
CA LYS A 382 7.96 -2.86 -19.12
C LYS A 382 8.86 -2.90 -17.90
N TRP A 383 8.28 -3.23 -16.77
CA TRP A 383 9.02 -3.56 -15.56
C TRP A 383 9.66 -4.94 -15.66
N VAL A 384 10.96 -5.00 -15.37
CA VAL A 384 11.73 -6.25 -15.30
C VAL A 384 12.20 -6.44 -13.85
N ARG A 385 11.83 -7.56 -13.24
CA ARG A 385 12.31 -7.94 -11.91
C ARG A 385 13.81 -8.20 -11.94
N LEU A 386 14.56 -7.52 -11.08
CA LEU A 386 15.97 -7.79 -10.87
C LEU A 386 16.17 -8.97 -9.90
N PRO A 387 17.28 -9.71 -10.02
CA PRO A 387 17.61 -10.81 -9.11
C PRO A 387 17.81 -10.33 -7.67
N GLY A 388 17.49 -11.21 -6.73
CA GLY A 388 17.69 -11.00 -5.30
C GLY A 388 16.43 -10.49 -4.59
N GLU A 389 16.40 -10.76 -3.30
CA GLU A 389 15.39 -10.24 -2.38
C GLU A 389 16.01 -9.15 -1.52
N LEU A 390 15.19 -8.16 -1.18
CA LEU A 390 15.55 -7.07 -0.29
C LEU A 390 14.74 -7.19 0.99
N LYS A 391 15.44 -7.27 2.11
CA LYS A 391 14.83 -7.32 3.45
C LYS A 391 15.06 -6.00 4.17
N ALA A 392 14.11 -5.62 5.00
CA ALA A 392 14.25 -4.46 5.86
C ALA A 392 15.41 -4.63 6.85
N MET A 393 16.03 -3.53 7.21
CA MET A 393 16.99 -3.45 8.32
C MET A 393 16.22 -3.50 9.65
N THR A 394 15.61 -4.64 9.98
CA THR A 394 14.69 -4.77 11.12
C THR A 394 15.35 -4.45 12.46
N ASP A 395 16.64 -4.73 12.60
CA ASP A 395 17.46 -4.34 13.77
C ASP A 395 17.57 -2.81 13.96
N LYS A 396 17.38 -2.04 12.90
CA LYS A 396 17.35 -0.57 12.91
C LYS A 396 15.93 -0.02 12.93
N VAL A 397 15.06 -0.60 12.10
CA VAL A 397 13.69 -0.10 11.90
C VAL A 397 12.81 -0.36 13.12
N ASN A 398 12.82 -1.57 13.70
CA ASN A 398 11.90 -1.92 14.79
C ASN A 398 12.07 -1.05 16.04
N PRO A 399 13.30 -0.80 16.56
CA PRO A 399 13.45 0.09 17.71
C PRO A 399 12.95 1.52 17.44
N LEU A 400 13.08 2.00 16.20
CA LEU A 400 12.58 3.31 15.80
C LEU A 400 11.05 3.32 15.69
N LEU A 401 10.43 2.25 15.17
CA LEU A 401 8.97 2.11 15.12
C LEU A 401 8.38 2.09 16.55
N GLU A 402 8.97 1.32 17.46
CA GLU A 402 8.56 1.26 18.86
C GLU A 402 8.67 2.62 19.57
N ALA A 403 9.79 3.33 19.35
CA ALA A 403 9.99 4.67 19.89
C ALA A 403 8.96 5.68 19.33
N ALA A 404 8.69 5.62 18.02
CA ALA A 404 7.71 6.49 17.38
C ALA A 404 6.27 6.15 17.82
N ALA A 405 5.96 4.87 18.04
CA ALA A 405 4.66 4.43 18.57
C ALA A 405 4.46 4.96 20.00
N LYS A 406 5.49 4.88 20.83
CA LYS A 406 5.45 5.45 22.18
C LYS A 406 5.27 6.96 22.16
N ASP A 407 6.04 7.68 21.35
CA ASP A 407 5.92 9.15 21.21
C ASP A 407 4.51 9.57 20.76
N TYR A 408 3.92 8.81 19.82
CA TYR A 408 2.54 9.04 19.36
C TYR A 408 1.54 8.93 20.52
N THR A 409 1.63 7.87 21.32
CA THR A 409 0.70 7.64 22.42
C THR A 409 0.90 8.61 23.58
N ASP A 410 2.14 8.99 23.87
CA ASP A 410 2.46 9.99 24.88
C ASP A 410 1.84 11.37 24.51
N LYS A 411 1.90 11.75 23.24
CA LYS A 411 1.28 12.97 22.71
C LYS A 411 -0.24 12.91 22.68
N ALA A 412 -0.81 11.74 22.42
CA ALA A 412 -2.26 11.54 22.39
C ALA A 412 -2.90 11.53 23.78
N GLY A 413 -2.12 11.30 24.85
CA GLY A 413 -2.59 11.26 26.24
C GLY A 413 -3.40 10.02 26.58
N ASN A 414 -4.71 10.05 26.39
CA ASN A 414 -5.60 8.90 26.66
C ASN A 414 -5.68 7.96 25.46
N TRP A 415 -4.57 7.28 25.13
CA TRP A 415 -4.58 6.30 24.06
C TRP A 415 -5.25 4.98 24.50
N PRO A 416 -6.23 4.45 23.75
CA PRO A 416 -6.87 3.19 24.08
C PRO A 416 -5.88 2.04 23.86
N LYS A 417 -5.33 1.55 24.96
CA LYS A 417 -4.42 0.40 24.94
C LYS A 417 -5.19 -0.89 24.66
N ARG A 418 -4.50 -1.87 24.08
CA ARG A 418 -5.00 -3.23 23.95
C ARG A 418 -5.32 -3.78 25.35
N THR A 419 -6.50 -4.34 25.53
CA THR A 419 -6.93 -4.98 26.78
C THR A 419 -6.69 -6.49 26.79
N GLU A 420 -6.50 -7.09 25.61
CA GLU A 420 -6.25 -8.51 25.43
C GLU A 420 -4.74 -8.76 25.26
N ALA A 421 -4.19 -9.75 25.94
CA ALA A 421 -2.83 -10.19 25.69
C ALA A 421 -2.74 -10.86 24.32
N CYS A 422 -1.69 -10.56 23.55
CA CYS A 422 -1.50 -11.08 22.18
C CYS A 422 -1.39 -12.60 22.10
N ASP A 423 -0.86 -13.25 23.12
CA ASP A 423 -0.77 -14.72 23.26
C ASP A 423 -2.13 -15.42 23.38
N LYS A 424 -3.20 -14.68 23.67
CA LYS A 424 -4.57 -15.19 23.75
C LYS A 424 -5.42 -14.84 22.54
N ALA A 425 -4.88 -14.10 21.58
CA ALA A 425 -5.58 -13.62 20.40
C ALA A 425 -5.34 -14.49 19.15
N SER A 426 -4.48 -15.51 19.25
CA SER A 426 -4.12 -16.47 18.18
C SER A 426 -4.83 -17.82 18.35
#